data_39a3a2ba728952975e837c32d2ceea16
#
_entry.id   39a3a2ba728952975e837c32d2ceea16
#
_cell.length_a   1.000
_cell.length_b   1.000
_cell.length_c   1.000
_cell.angle_alpha   90.00
_cell.angle_beta   90.00
_cell.angle_gamma   90.00
#
_symmetry.space_group_name_H-M   'P 1'
#
loop_
_entity.id
_entity.type
_entity.pdbx_description
1 polymer ?
#
loop_
_entity_poly.entity_id
_entity_poly.type
_entity_poly.pdbx_seq_one_letter_code
_entity_poly.pdbx_strand_id
1 'polypeptide(L)'
;MQNVSENSLDLINQGCALMAQQQYEQALAKFLLAQKDSPKYIDCYVNLGNVYSCLEKYDDALENFKKALMLDEKSSTVLFDIGNIMYLKGDKIEAVKYYNKADECGNLTADMYDVIAGLFIDEQDYVQALRYINRAIKLDPMNGEYYLEKAKIFIDQQKATEALETLHELNKLMPDVYEAYDMLSEIYTIKKDYDNAIGIVEKGLDRFPEDVNLAYLKLKVLTSFEKDQDALDYISSLKESGAYYKRETDFALLEADVYLRGKNVEKAIECLEGAAKGDYSNQQLGFVLSTIYLKSEQFDKVIYIAEKMLASESELFYAASAKFYLAQAKSFRGDDDAGKVLREITKEFRRITIMNPSFYEGYVYRLLAHKALKEFDEALNLAEYMKNLFPDRPDGYVFKYTIYKDMNDLEKAEQEKREALNIDPSFVF
;
A
#
# COMPACT_ATOMS: atom_id res chain seq x y z
N MET A 1 34.89 19.01 -30.40
CA MET A 1 34.93 17.59 -30.04
C MET A 1 35.95 17.43 -28.93
N GLN A 2 35.56 16.97 -27.76
CA GLN A 2 36.48 16.68 -26.68
C GLN A 2 37.39 15.51 -27.12
N ASN A 3 38.72 15.67 -27.09
CA ASN A 3 39.65 14.60 -27.42
C ASN A 3 39.60 13.57 -26.27
N VAL A 4 38.88 12.51 -26.45
CA VAL A 4 38.88 11.33 -25.58
C VAL A 4 39.73 10.23 -26.21
N SER A 5 40.54 9.53 -25.42
CA SER A 5 41.32 8.39 -25.91
C SER A 5 40.45 7.16 -26.05
N GLU A 6 40.78 6.26 -27.01
CA GLU A 6 40.10 4.98 -27.14
C GLU A 6 40.22 4.15 -25.86
N ASN A 7 41.34 4.20 -25.18
CA ASN A 7 41.57 3.55 -23.89
C ASN A 7 40.61 4.05 -22.80
N SER A 8 40.36 5.37 -22.74
CA SER A 8 39.39 5.92 -21.79
C SER A 8 37.97 5.50 -22.06
N LEU A 9 37.57 5.40 -23.33
CA LEU A 9 36.23 4.89 -23.71
C LEU A 9 36.07 3.43 -23.29
N ASP A 10 37.11 2.59 -23.51
CA ASP A 10 37.06 1.18 -23.10
C ASP A 10 36.98 1.06 -21.56
N LEU A 11 37.76 1.85 -20.82
CA LEU A 11 37.70 1.87 -19.36
C LEU A 11 36.33 2.32 -18.82
N ILE A 12 35.71 3.32 -19.46
CA ILE A 12 34.34 3.75 -19.09
C ILE A 12 33.34 2.64 -19.35
N ASN A 13 33.39 1.99 -20.50
CA ASN A 13 32.50 0.89 -20.82
C ASN A 13 32.64 -0.30 -19.84
N GLN A 14 33.90 -0.63 -19.45
CA GLN A 14 34.15 -1.64 -18.41
C GLN A 14 33.59 -1.19 -17.05
N GLY A 15 33.76 0.08 -16.69
CA GLY A 15 33.21 0.64 -15.46
C GLY A 15 31.70 0.59 -15.43
N CYS A 16 31.03 0.96 -16.52
CA CYS A 16 29.58 0.88 -16.65
C CYS A 16 29.05 -0.57 -16.54
N ALA A 17 29.74 -1.54 -17.15
CA ALA A 17 29.42 -2.94 -17.02
C ALA A 17 29.52 -3.44 -15.56
N LEU A 18 30.55 -2.98 -14.83
CA LEU A 18 30.74 -3.29 -13.41
C LEU A 18 29.67 -2.61 -12.53
N MET A 19 29.26 -1.38 -12.86
CA MET A 19 28.13 -0.70 -12.21
C MET A 19 26.84 -1.50 -12.33
N ALA A 20 26.53 -2.00 -13.52
CA ALA A 20 25.36 -2.86 -13.76
C ALA A 20 25.40 -4.19 -12.97
N GLN A 21 26.59 -4.66 -12.60
CA GLN A 21 26.81 -5.83 -11.73
C GLN A 21 26.92 -5.46 -10.24
N GLN A 22 26.66 -4.20 -9.87
CA GLN A 22 26.79 -3.67 -8.51
C GLN A 22 28.20 -3.78 -7.91
N GLN A 23 29.23 -3.91 -8.75
CA GLN A 23 30.64 -4.01 -8.35
C GLN A 23 31.25 -2.60 -8.29
N TYR A 24 30.76 -1.77 -7.39
CA TYR A 24 31.00 -0.30 -7.35
C TYR A 24 32.49 0.05 -7.13
N GLU A 25 33.21 -0.66 -6.26
CA GLU A 25 34.64 -0.39 -6.01
C GLU A 25 35.50 -0.69 -7.25
N GLN A 26 35.14 -1.75 -7.99
CA GLN A 26 35.86 -2.09 -9.22
C GLN A 26 35.53 -1.10 -10.35
N ALA A 27 34.27 -0.66 -10.44
CA ALA A 27 33.83 0.38 -11.36
C ALA A 27 34.58 1.69 -11.08
N LEU A 28 34.67 2.09 -9.80
CA LEU A 28 35.41 3.28 -9.37
C LEU A 28 36.86 3.24 -9.84
N ALA A 29 37.55 2.11 -9.68
CA ALA A 29 38.93 1.98 -10.13
C ALA A 29 39.07 2.18 -11.65
N LYS A 30 38.11 1.71 -12.46
CA LYS A 30 38.10 1.92 -13.91
C LYS A 30 37.86 3.37 -14.30
N PHE A 31 36.88 4.02 -13.64
CA PHE A 31 36.60 5.43 -13.91
C PHE A 31 37.75 6.38 -13.49
N LEU A 32 38.46 6.08 -12.41
CA LEU A 32 39.66 6.83 -12.02
C LEU A 32 40.79 6.70 -13.04
N LEU A 33 40.96 5.52 -13.64
CA LEU A 33 41.95 5.33 -14.72
C LEU A 33 41.52 6.09 -15.98
N ALA A 34 40.25 6.06 -16.35
CA ALA A 34 39.72 6.83 -17.48
C ALA A 34 39.89 8.33 -17.28
N GLN A 35 39.60 8.84 -16.07
CA GLN A 35 39.83 10.26 -15.72
C GLN A 35 41.28 10.68 -15.85
N LYS A 36 42.21 9.82 -15.41
CA LYS A 36 43.64 10.10 -15.50
C LYS A 36 44.11 10.20 -16.96
N ASP A 37 43.55 9.35 -17.82
CA ASP A 37 43.92 9.28 -19.24
C ASP A 37 43.23 10.41 -20.05
N SER A 38 42.00 10.76 -19.73
CA SER A 38 41.24 11.84 -20.41
C SER A 38 40.62 12.84 -19.40
N PRO A 39 41.45 13.72 -18.77
CA PRO A 39 41.00 14.57 -17.65
C PRO A 39 40.05 15.72 -18.07
N LYS A 40 39.79 15.92 -19.35
CA LYS A 40 38.84 16.91 -19.89
C LYS A 40 37.58 16.29 -20.47
N TYR A 41 37.40 14.98 -20.31
CA TYR A 41 36.24 14.27 -20.81
C TYR A 41 35.15 14.23 -19.71
N ILE A 42 34.04 14.86 -19.99
CA ILE A 42 32.96 15.05 -18.99
C ILE A 42 32.44 13.74 -18.41
N ASP A 43 32.29 12.69 -19.24
CA ASP A 43 31.73 11.41 -18.80
C ASP A 43 32.58 10.72 -17.72
N CYS A 44 33.89 11.01 -17.65
CA CYS A 44 34.72 10.53 -16.55
C CYS A 44 34.21 11.03 -15.20
N TYR A 45 33.88 12.32 -15.12
CA TYR A 45 33.40 12.94 -13.90
C TYR A 45 31.96 12.59 -13.57
N VAL A 46 31.10 12.45 -14.60
CA VAL A 46 29.71 12.00 -14.42
C VAL A 46 29.70 10.60 -13.86
N ASN A 47 30.46 9.67 -14.47
CA ASN A 47 30.50 8.27 -13.98
C ASN A 47 31.17 8.16 -12.60
N LEU A 48 32.17 8.99 -12.29
CA LEU A 48 32.74 9.07 -10.94
C LEU A 48 31.69 9.59 -9.93
N GLY A 49 30.91 10.60 -10.28
CA GLY A 49 29.83 11.09 -9.45
C GLY A 49 28.81 10.00 -9.16
N ASN A 50 28.38 9.27 -10.21
CA ASN A 50 27.41 8.21 -10.09
C ASN A 50 27.91 7.04 -9.22
N VAL A 51 29.14 6.57 -9.41
CA VAL A 51 29.69 5.48 -8.60
C VAL A 51 29.90 5.90 -7.14
N TYR A 52 30.32 7.14 -6.88
CA TYR A 52 30.40 7.65 -5.51
C TYR A 52 29.01 7.78 -4.86
N SER A 53 27.99 8.14 -5.62
CA SER A 53 26.59 8.13 -5.16
C SER A 53 26.15 6.72 -4.73
N CYS A 54 26.42 5.71 -5.55
CA CYS A 54 26.10 4.32 -5.22
C CYS A 54 26.89 3.80 -4.00
N LEU A 55 28.07 4.35 -3.73
CA LEU A 55 28.87 4.09 -2.52
C LEU A 55 28.46 4.95 -1.32
N GLU A 56 27.41 5.74 -1.42
CA GLU A 56 26.93 6.71 -0.41
C GLU A 56 27.96 7.78 -0.02
N LYS A 57 28.98 7.98 -0.86
CA LYS A 57 30.03 9.02 -0.69
C LYS A 57 29.57 10.31 -1.37
N TYR A 58 28.54 10.93 -0.82
CA TYR A 58 27.83 12.05 -1.44
C TYR A 58 28.72 13.30 -1.66
N ASP A 59 29.68 13.57 -0.76
CA ASP A 59 30.56 14.70 -0.93
C ASP A 59 31.54 14.51 -2.10
N ASP A 60 32.09 13.30 -2.27
CA ASP A 60 32.92 12.93 -3.41
C ASP A 60 32.10 12.95 -4.72
N ALA A 61 30.86 12.50 -4.68
CA ALA A 61 29.96 12.59 -5.83
C ALA A 61 29.73 14.03 -6.26
N LEU A 62 29.39 14.92 -5.32
CA LEU A 62 29.21 16.36 -5.59
C LEU A 62 30.46 17.04 -6.13
N GLU A 63 31.66 16.69 -5.63
CA GLU A 63 32.92 17.24 -6.14
C GLU A 63 33.10 16.87 -7.62
N ASN A 64 32.85 15.62 -7.98
CA ASN A 64 32.97 15.16 -9.37
C ASN A 64 31.88 15.77 -10.28
N PHE A 65 30.63 15.82 -9.85
CA PHE A 65 29.58 16.49 -10.62
C PHE A 65 29.88 18.01 -10.81
N LYS A 66 30.43 18.70 -9.81
CA LYS A 66 30.88 20.10 -9.98
C LYS A 66 31.99 20.23 -11.01
N LYS A 67 32.94 19.27 -11.05
CA LYS A 67 33.96 19.23 -12.11
C LYS A 67 33.36 18.99 -13.49
N ALA A 68 32.33 18.14 -13.59
CA ALA A 68 31.59 17.95 -14.82
C ALA A 68 30.88 19.23 -15.28
N LEU A 69 30.26 20.00 -14.36
CA LEU A 69 29.67 21.32 -14.69
C LEU A 69 30.67 22.38 -15.08
N MET A 70 31.95 22.30 -14.62
CA MET A 70 32.99 23.19 -15.11
C MET A 70 33.33 22.92 -16.59
N LEU A 71 33.06 21.71 -17.08
CA LEU A 71 33.30 21.34 -18.49
C LEU A 71 32.05 21.61 -19.37
N ASP A 72 30.87 21.51 -18.81
CA ASP A 72 29.58 21.85 -19.42
C ASP A 72 28.62 22.41 -18.38
N GLU A 73 28.53 23.72 -18.28
CA GLU A 73 27.69 24.43 -17.30
C GLU A 73 26.20 24.22 -17.49
N LYS A 74 25.78 23.77 -18.68
CA LYS A 74 24.37 23.54 -19.04
C LYS A 74 23.99 22.07 -19.14
N SER A 75 24.80 21.18 -18.62
CA SER A 75 24.46 19.74 -18.57
C SER A 75 23.28 19.53 -17.63
N SER A 76 22.08 19.37 -18.22
CA SER A 76 20.84 19.13 -17.48
C SER A 76 20.90 17.84 -16.65
N THR A 77 21.52 16.79 -17.20
CA THR A 77 21.73 15.52 -16.48
C THR A 77 22.59 15.68 -15.23
N VAL A 78 23.71 16.40 -15.33
CA VAL A 78 24.59 16.63 -14.17
C VAL A 78 23.92 17.51 -13.12
N LEU A 79 23.14 18.51 -13.56
CA LEU A 79 22.33 19.33 -12.64
C LEU A 79 21.27 18.49 -11.92
N PHE A 80 20.61 17.59 -12.66
CA PHE A 80 19.64 16.63 -12.10
C PHE A 80 20.32 15.70 -11.06
N ASP A 81 21.50 15.13 -11.39
CA ASP A 81 22.24 14.25 -10.50
C ASP A 81 22.68 14.97 -9.20
N ILE A 82 23.11 16.23 -9.31
CA ILE A 82 23.38 17.04 -8.11
C ILE A 82 22.12 17.23 -7.28
N GLY A 83 20.99 17.49 -7.92
CA GLY A 83 19.68 17.57 -7.25
C GLY A 83 19.37 16.30 -6.46
N ASN A 84 19.56 15.13 -7.07
CA ASN A 84 19.38 13.84 -6.40
C ASN A 84 20.28 13.68 -5.16
N ILE A 85 21.57 14.07 -5.27
CA ILE A 85 22.48 14.01 -4.13
C ILE A 85 22.07 14.98 -3.02
N MET A 86 21.62 16.19 -3.37
CA MET A 86 21.12 17.15 -2.37
C MET A 86 19.90 16.61 -1.63
N TYR A 87 18.99 15.97 -2.36
CA TYR A 87 17.82 15.31 -1.76
C TYR A 87 18.22 14.18 -0.80
N LEU A 88 19.13 13.28 -1.23
CA LEU A 88 19.62 12.17 -0.41
C LEU A 88 20.35 12.66 0.85
N LYS A 89 20.99 13.84 0.79
CA LYS A 89 21.58 14.51 1.97
C LYS A 89 20.56 15.22 2.86
N GLY A 90 19.29 15.25 2.48
CA GLY A 90 18.20 15.92 3.20
C GLY A 90 18.09 17.43 2.91
N ASP A 91 18.90 17.99 1.99
CA ASP A 91 18.82 19.39 1.58
C ASP A 91 17.83 19.56 0.42
N LYS A 92 16.55 19.43 0.74
CA LYS A 92 15.45 19.50 -0.22
C LYS A 92 15.36 20.84 -0.94
N ILE A 93 15.72 21.94 -0.26
CA ILE A 93 15.69 23.29 -0.85
C ILE A 93 16.72 23.41 -1.98
N GLU A 94 17.94 22.96 -1.76
CA GLU A 94 18.96 22.97 -2.80
C GLU A 94 18.65 21.96 -3.90
N ALA A 95 18.09 20.79 -3.57
CA ALA A 95 17.63 19.81 -4.57
C ALA A 95 16.66 20.45 -5.58
N VAL A 96 15.62 21.12 -5.09
CA VAL A 96 14.62 21.81 -5.94
C VAL A 96 15.29 22.89 -6.81
N LYS A 97 16.26 23.65 -6.30
CA LYS A 97 16.99 24.64 -7.10
C LYS A 97 17.76 24.01 -8.25
N TYR A 98 18.40 22.87 -8.01
CA TYR A 98 19.14 22.15 -9.04
C TYR A 98 18.21 21.51 -10.07
N TYR A 99 17.08 20.95 -9.67
CA TYR A 99 16.07 20.43 -10.60
C TYR A 99 15.47 21.52 -11.48
N ASN A 100 15.17 22.70 -10.91
CA ASN A 100 14.69 23.83 -11.72
C ASN A 100 15.74 24.28 -12.74
N LYS A 101 17.03 24.35 -12.35
CA LYS A 101 18.12 24.65 -13.30
C LYS A 101 18.27 23.59 -14.38
N ALA A 102 18.16 22.31 -14.02
CA ALA A 102 18.20 21.21 -14.98
C ALA A 102 17.05 21.33 -16.00
N ASP A 103 15.85 21.64 -15.53
CA ASP A 103 14.67 21.86 -16.35
C ASP A 103 14.82 23.08 -17.29
N GLU A 104 15.39 24.20 -16.79
CA GLU A 104 15.69 25.39 -17.59
C GLU A 104 16.73 25.12 -18.69
N CYS A 105 17.70 24.25 -18.45
CA CYS A 105 18.67 23.82 -19.45
C CYS A 105 18.03 22.92 -20.53
N GLY A 106 16.93 22.26 -20.24
CA GLY A 106 16.22 21.34 -21.12
C GLY A 106 16.90 19.96 -21.22
N ASN A 107 16.39 19.12 -22.11
CA ASN A 107 16.92 17.77 -22.39
C ASN A 107 16.84 16.77 -21.21
N LEU A 108 15.94 16.99 -20.26
CA LEU A 108 15.59 15.96 -19.28
C LEU A 108 14.75 14.87 -19.97
N THR A 109 14.94 13.63 -19.56
CA THR A 109 14.12 12.48 -20.00
C THR A 109 12.79 12.44 -19.28
N ALA A 110 11.87 11.62 -19.77
CA ALA A 110 10.59 11.39 -19.10
C ALA A 110 10.80 10.83 -17.67
N ASP A 111 11.70 9.86 -17.51
CA ASP A 111 12.02 9.27 -16.21
C ASP A 111 12.61 10.30 -15.22
N MET A 112 13.41 11.25 -15.71
CA MET A 112 13.94 12.32 -14.86
C MET A 112 12.84 13.25 -14.37
N TYR A 113 11.87 13.58 -15.23
CA TYR A 113 10.69 14.36 -14.83
C TYR A 113 9.82 13.60 -13.83
N ASP A 114 9.68 12.30 -13.98
CA ASP A 114 8.97 11.43 -13.07
C ASP A 114 9.61 11.41 -11.68
N VAL A 115 10.92 11.20 -11.60
CA VAL A 115 11.67 11.29 -10.35
C VAL A 115 11.48 12.64 -9.65
N ILE A 116 11.53 13.75 -10.41
CA ILE A 116 11.27 15.08 -9.83
C ILE A 116 9.84 15.20 -9.34
N ALA A 117 8.87 14.66 -10.07
CA ALA A 117 7.46 14.66 -9.64
C ALA A 117 7.28 13.89 -8.32
N GLY A 118 7.89 12.70 -8.19
CA GLY A 118 7.88 11.90 -6.97
C GLY A 118 8.36 12.68 -5.74
N LEU A 119 9.42 13.46 -5.89
CA LEU A 119 9.93 14.31 -4.80
C LEU A 119 8.92 15.39 -4.36
N PHE A 120 8.22 15.99 -5.31
CA PHE A 120 7.17 16.97 -4.99
C PHE A 120 5.91 16.30 -4.41
N ILE A 121 5.64 15.04 -4.75
CA ILE A 121 4.59 14.24 -4.09
C ILE A 121 4.93 14.02 -2.62
N ASP A 122 6.15 13.62 -2.30
CA ASP A 122 6.64 13.44 -0.92
C ASP A 122 6.53 14.72 -0.08
N GLU A 123 6.72 15.89 -0.72
CA GLU A 123 6.55 17.21 -0.08
C GLU A 123 5.11 17.72 -0.10
N GLN A 124 4.15 16.96 -0.67
CA GLN A 124 2.77 17.35 -0.89
C GLN A 124 2.58 18.63 -1.73
N ASP A 125 3.61 19.02 -2.51
CA ASP A 125 3.49 20.08 -3.51
C ASP A 125 2.93 19.52 -4.82
N TYR A 126 1.67 19.19 -4.78
CA TYR A 126 0.95 18.58 -5.91
C TYR A 126 0.89 19.47 -7.16
N VAL A 127 1.09 20.78 -7.03
CA VAL A 127 1.13 21.70 -8.17
C VAL A 127 2.40 21.46 -8.99
N GLN A 128 3.55 21.39 -8.33
CA GLN A 128 4.82 21.08 -9.01
C GLN A 128 4.85 19.62 -9.47
N ALA A 129 4.37 18.69 -8.66
CA ALA A 129 4.27 17.29 -9.04
C ALA A 129 3.51 17.12 -10.37
N LEU A 130 2.30 17.69 -10.49
CA LEU A 130 1.50 17.68 -11.73
C LEU A 130 2.19 18.38 -12.91
N ARG A 131 2.97 19.42 -12.65
CA ARG A 131 3.74 20.09 -13.70
C ARG A 131 4.77 19.15 -14.31
N TYR A 132 5.51 18.42 -13.48
CA TYR A 132 6.59 17.54 -13.92
C TYR A 132 6.04 16.22 -14.50
N ILE A 133 5.01 15.61 -13.89
CA ILE A 133 4.40 14.41 -14.45
C ILE A 133 3.76 14.66 -15.83
N ASN A 134 3.16 15.84 -16.04
CA ASN A 134 2.64 16.21 -17.36
C ASN A 134 3.76 16.40 -18.41
N ARG A 135 4.98 16.72 -18.00
CA ARG A 135 6.14 16.75 -18.90
C ARG A 135 6.63 15.35 -19.22
N ALA A 136 6.65 14.45 -18.25
CA ALA A 136 6.95 13.05 -18.46
C ALA A 136 5.97 12.43 -19.48
N ILE A 137 4.67 12.60 -19.27
CA ILE A 137 3.62 12.15 -20.20
C ILE A 137 3.80 12.73 -21.61
N LYS A 138 4.17 14.01 -21.71
CA LYS A 138 4.39 14.65 -23.02
C LYS A 138 5.56 14.04 -23.79
N LEU A 139 6.62 13.60 -23.09
CA LEU A 139 7.81 12.99 -23.70
C LEU A 139 7.58 11.51 -24.00
N ASP A 140 6.92 10.80 -23.12
CA ASP A 140 6.56 9.40 -23.32
C ASP A 140 5.07 9.16 -22.96
N PRO A 141 4.15 9.39 -23.91
CA PRO A 141 2.73 9.23 -23.67
C PRO A 141 2.27 7.78 -23.61
N MET A 142 3.16 6.82 -23.85
CA MET A 142 2.84 5.39 -23.81
C MET A 142 3.36 4.71 -22.52
N ASN A 143 3.80 5.48 -21.52
CA ASN A 143 4.10 4.97 -20.20
C ASN A 143 2.91 5.16 -19.26
N GLY A 144 2.25 4.05 -18.91
CA GLY A 144 1.05 4.02 -18.06
C GLY A 144 1.28 4.51 -16.63
N GLU A 145 2.48 4.30 -16.10
CA GLU A 145 2.83 4.68 -14.73
C GLU A 145 2.62 6.18 -14.48
N TYR A 146 2.98 7.03 -15.44
CA TYR A 146 2.80 8.48 -15.29
C TYR A 146 1.34 8.90 -15.17
N TYR A 147 0.43 8.21 -15.87
CA TYR A 147 -1.00 8.47 -15.73
C TYR A 147 -1.54 7.96 -14.40
N LEU A 148 -1.05 6.80 -13.93
CA LEU A 148 -1.43 6.26 -12.64
C LEU A 148 -0.96 7.19 -11.50
N GLU A 149 0.26 7.69 -11.55
CA GLU A 149 0.76 8.67 -10.59
C GLU A 149 -0.03 9.98 -10.63
N LYS A 150 -0.31 10.49 -11.83
CA LYS A 150 -1.15 11.68 -11.99
C LYS A 150 -2.54 11.49 -11.38
N ALA A 151 -3.14 10.32 -11.58
CA ALA A 151 -4.44 10.00 -10.99
C ALA A 151 -4.36 9.90 -9.46
N LYS A 152 -3.31 9.29 -8.89
CA LYS A 152 -3.06 9.24 -7.45
C LYS A 152 -2.95 10.64 -6.86
N ILE A 153 -2.22 11.55 -7.50
CA ILE A 153 -2.13 12.96 -7.07
C ILE A 153 -3.53 13.61 -7.00
N PHE A 154 -4.39 13.35 -7.98
CA PHE A 154 -5.74 13.90 -7.96
C PHE A 154 -6.61 13.27 -6.87
N ILE A 155 -6.44 11.98 -6.59
CA ILE A 155 -7.12 11.28 -5.48
C ILE A 155 -6.71 11.89 -4.14
N ASP A 156 -5.42 12.10 -3.90
CA ASP A 156 -4.89 12.72 -2.69
C ASP A 156 -5.41 14.14 -2.48
N GLN A 157 -5.65 14.86 -3.57
CA GLN A 157 -6.30 16.18 -3.55
C GLN A 157 -7.83 16.12 -3.44
N GLN A 158 -8.43 14.94 -3.33
CA GLN A 158 -9.89 14.72 -3.36
C GLN A 158 -10.57 15.22 -4.66
N LYS A 159 -9.82 15.27 -5.76
CA LYS A 159 -10.28 15.67 -7.09
C LYS A 159 -10.68 14.46 -7.92
N ALA A 160 -11.78 13.83 -7.51
CA ALA A 160 -12.24 12.58 -8.12
C ALA A 160 -12.57 12.71 -9.62
N THR A 161 -13.02 13.87 -10.09
CA THR A 161 -13.35 14.07 -11.50
C THR A 161 -12.10 14.04 -12.37
N GLU A 162 -11.06 14.77 -11.98
CA GLU A 162 -9.78 14.84 -12.68
C GLU A 162 -9.05 13.48 -12.67
N ALA A 163 -9.17 12.75 -11.56
CA ALA A 163 -8.66 11.38 -11.45
C ALA A 163 -9.36 10.45 -12.45
N LEU A 164 -10.69 10.48 -12.53
CA LEU A 164 -11.47 9.69 -13.48
C LEU A 164 -11.12 10.04 -14.94
N GLU A 165 -11.00 11.32 -15.28
CA GLU A 165 -10.61 11.76 -16.63
C GLU A 165 -9.24 11.20 -17.02
N THR A 166 -8.26 11.29 -16.11
CA THR A 166 -6.90 10.78 -16.33
C THR A 166 -6.88 9.25 -16.51
N LEU A 167 -7.62 8.52 -15.69
CA LEU A 167 -7.70 7.06 -15.77
C LEU A 167 -8.47 6.58 -17.00
N HIS A 168 -9.52 7.30 -17.42
CA HIS A 168 -10.21 6.99 -18.67
C HIS A 168 -9.34 7.25 -19.90
N GLU A 169 -8.50 8.30 -19.87
CA GLU A 169 -7.49 8.55 -20.91
C GLU A 169 -6.50 7.38 -20.96
N LEU A 170 -5.94 6.97 -19.81
CA LEU A 170 -5.06 5.82 -19.71
C LEU A 170 -5.70 4.55 -20.27
N ASN A 171 -6.90 4.22 -19.83
CA ASN A 171 -7.62 3.01 -20.27
C ASN A 171 -7.93 3.02 -21.78
N LYS A 172 -8.12 4.20 -22.37
CA LYS A 172 -8.32 4.36 -23.82
C LYS A 172 -7.02 4.15 -24.60
N LEU A 173 -5.90 4.65 -24.09
CA LEU A 173 -4.57 4.54 -24.73
C LEU A 173 -3.97 3.15 -24.52
N MET A 174 -4.03 2.65 -23.31
CA MET A 174 -3.41 1.40 -22.86
C MET A 174 -4.43 0.57 -22.05
N PRO A 175 -5.34 -0.11 -22.75
CA PRO A 175 -6.43 -0.84 -22.10
C PRO A 175 -6.01 -2.17 -21.43
N ASP A 176 -4.76 -2.53 -21.50
CA ASP A 176 -4.12 -3.68 -20.82
C ASP A 176 -3.53 -3.32 -19.43
N VAL A 177 -3.61 -2.06 -19.03
CA VAL A 177 -3.19 -1.62 -17.69
C VAL A 177 -4.29 -1.94 -16.67
N TYR A 178 -4.12 -3.03 -15.93
CA TYR A 178 -5.08 -3.50 -14.93
C TYR A 178 -5.35 -2.46 -13.83
N GLU A 179 -4.32 -1.76 -13.37
CA GLU A 179 -4.39 -0.75 -12.31
C GLU A 179 -5.37 0.37 -12.64
N ALA A 180 -5.54 0.69 -13.92
CA ALA A 180 -6.53 1.68 -14.35
C ALA A 180 -7.97 1.21 -14.09
N TYR A 181 -8.27 -0.06 -14.32
CA TYR A 181 -9.60 -0.63 -14.01
C TYR A 181 -9.84 -0.69 -12.50
N ASP A 182 -8.84 -1.08 -11.71
CA ASP A 182 -8.94 -1.14 -10.25
C ASP A 182 -9.24 0.24 -9.68
N MET A 183 -8.42 1.25 -10.01
CA MET A 183 -8.62 2.62 -9.53
C MET A 183 -9.95 3.22 -9.99
N LEU A 184 -10.36 3.00 -11.25
CA LEU A 184 -11.67 3.45 -11.76
C LEU A 184 -12.81 2.82 -10.98
N SER A 185 -12.79 1.49 -10.81
CA SER A 185 -13.84 0.78 -10.09
C SER A 185 -13.91 1.19 -8.62
N GLU A 186 -12.76 1.47 -7.99
CA GLU A 186 -12.69 1.93 -6.61
C GLU A 186 -13.28 3.34 -6.45
N ILE A 187 -12.91 4.30 -7.32
CA ILE A 187 -13.47 5.66 -7.28
C ILE A 187 -15.00 5.62 -7.46
N TYR A 188 -15.50 4.82 -8.41
CA TYR A 188 -16.95 4.68 -8.61
C TYR A 188 -17.63 3.98 -7.42
N THR A 189 -16.97 3.01 -6.78
CA THR A 189 -17.47 2.35 -5.58
C THR A 189 -17.58 3.33 -4.40
N ILE A 190 -16.56 4.16 -4.17
CA ILE A 190 -16.60 5.22 -3.15
C ILE A 190 -17.72 6.23 -3.44
N LYS A 191 -17.95 6.55 -4.71
CA LYS A 191 -19.05 7.43 -5.15
C LYS A 191 -20.43 6.75 -5.10
N LYS A 192 -20.50 5.47 -4.73
CA LYS A 192 -21.70 4.64 -4.74
C LYS A 192 -22.38 4.55 -6.11
N ASP A 193 -21.59 4.60 -7.17
CA ASP A 193 -22.02 4.53 -8.57
C ASP A 193 -21.79 3.13 -9.11
N TYR A 194 -22.76 2.25 -8.88
CA TYR A 194 -22.71 0.85 -9.28
C TYR A 194 -22.57 0.66 -10.78
N ASP A 195 -23.38 1.39 -11.56
CA ASP A 195 -23.45 1.19 -13.01
C ASP A 195 -22.11 1.49 -13.70
N ASN A 196 -21.41 2.54 -13.25
CA ASN A 196 -20.09 2.85 -13.77
C ASN A 196 -19.02 1.91 -13.20
N ALA A 197 -19.10 1.53 -11.91
CA ALA A 197 -18.16 0.60 -11.29
C ALA A 197 -18.16 -0.77 -11.99
N ILE A 198 -19.34 -1.35 -12.18
CA ILE A 198 -19.47 -2.66 -12.85
C ILE A 198 -19.17 -2.56 -14.34
N GLY A 199 -19.66 -1.49 -15.00
CA GLY A 199 -19.52 -1.30 -16.45
C GLY A 199 -18.07 -1.13 -16.91
N ILE A 200 -17.18 -0.53 -16.07
CA ILE A 200 -15.76 -0.43 -16.42
C ILE A 200 -15.07 -1.79 -16.37
N VAL A 201 -15.39 -2.60 -15.37
CA VAL A 201 -14.80 -3.93 -15.21
C VAL A 201 -15.33 -4.90 -16.29
N GLU A 202 -16.61 -4.82 -16.63
CA GLU A 202 -17.20 -5.64 -17.71
C GLU A 202 -16.60 -5.31 -19.06
N LYS A 203 -16.35 -4.02 -19.36
CA LYS A 203 -15.60 -3.62 -20.58
C LYS A 203 -14.21 -4.21 -20.63
N GLY A 204 -13.54 -4.31 -19.46
CA GLY A 204 -12.25 -5.00 -19.36
C GLY A 204 -12.38 -6.48 -19.68
N LEU A 205 -13.36 -7.17 -19.08
CA LEU A 205 -13.62 -8.59 -19.32
C LEU A 205 -14.08 -8.91 -20.73
N ASP A 206 -14.84 -8.04 -21.39
CA ASP A 206 -15.20 -8.19 -22.79
C ASP A 206 -13.95 -8.23 -23.69
N ARG A 207 -12.91 -7.48 -23.30
CA ARG A 207 -11.64 -7.43 -24.03
C ARG A 207 -10.67 -8.53 -23.63
N PHE A 208 -10.64 -8.87 -22.34
CA PHE A 208 -9.76 -9.86 -21.73
C PHE A 208 -10.57 -10.89 -20.92
N PRO A 209 -11.34 -11.78 -21.59
CA PRO A 209 -12.32 -12.65 -20.92
C PRO A 209 -11.71 -13.63 -19.91
N GLU A 210 -10.42 -13.98 -20.08
CA GLU A 210 -9.72 -14.92 -19.20
C GLU A 210 -8.87 -14.24 -18.11
N ASP A 211 -8.93 -12.90 -18.02
CA ASP A 211 -8.16 -12.16 -17.01
C ASP A 211 -8.77 -12.36 -15.63
N VAL A 212 -8.04 -13.10 -14.80
CA VAL A 212 -8.47 -13.46 -13.45
C VAL A 212 -8.47 -12.25 -12.52
N ASN A 213 -7.66 -11.21 -12.77
CA ASN A 213 -7.64 -10.00 -11.97
C ASN A 213 -8.89 -9.17 -12.23
N LEU A 214 -9.30 -9.03 -13.50
CA LEU A 214 -10.57 -8.38 -13.85
C LEU A 214 -11.77 -9.18 -13.30
N ALA A 215 -11.71 -10.52 -13.32
CA ALA A 215 -12.73 -11.36 -12.69
C ALA A 215 -12.82 -11.10 -11.18
N TYR A 216 -11.70 -10.96 -10.50
CA TYR A 216 -11.66 -10.59 -9.09
C TYR A 216 -12.26 -9.19 -8.85
N LEU A 217 -11.93 -8.20 -9.69
CA LEU A 217 -12.53 -6.86 -9.58
C LEU A 217 -14.04 -6.90 -9.76
N LYS A 218 -14.56 -7.68 -10.71
CA LYS A 218 -16.01 -7.85 -10.88
C LYS A 218 -16.65 -8.35 -9.59
N LEU A 219 -16.08 -9.39 -9.00
CA LEU A 219 -16.61 -9.93 -7.75
C LEU A 219 -16.48 -8.91 -6.59
N LYS A 220 -15.37 -8.20 -6.50
CA LYS A 220 -15.15 -7.12 -5.52
C LYS A 220 -16.22 -6.01 -5.64
N VAL A 221 -16.57 -5.59 -6.85
CA VAL A 221 -17.64 -4.60 -7.08
C VAL A 221 -18.99 -5.17 -6.66
N LEU A 222 -19.35 -6.39 -7.10
CA LEU A 222 -20.62 -7.03 -6.74
C LEU A 222 -20.79 -7.13 -5.22
N THR A 223 -19.74 -7.55 -4.51
CA THR A 223 -19.76 -7.67 -3.05
C THR A 223 -19.83 -6.32 -2.34
N SER A 224 -19.12 -5.31 -2.84
CA SER A 224 -19.12 -3.94 -2.27
C SER A 224 -20.50 -3.25 -2.39
N PHE A 225 -21.27 -3.62 -3.39
CA PHE A 225 -22.64 -3.12 -3.59
C PHE A 225 -23.72 -4.11 -3.09
N GLU A 226 -23.33 -5.11 -2.31
CA GLU A 226 -24.23 -6.12 -1.72
C GLU A 226 -25.12 -6.82 -2.75
N LYS A 227 -24.60 -7.03 -3.96
CA LYS A 227 -25.25 -7.80 -5.03
C LYS A 227 -25.00 -9.30 -4.81
N ASP A 228 -25.46 -9.80 -3.66
CA ASP A 228 -25.09 -11.11 -3.15
C ASP A 228 -25.48 -12.26 -4.09
N GLN A 229 -26.67 -12.21 -4.70
CA GLN A 229 -27.08 -13.26 -5.63
C GLN A 229 -26.23 -13.24 -6.92
N ASP A 230 -26.02 -12.05 -7.49
CA ASP A 230 -25.18 -11.90 -8.70
C ASP A 230 -23.73 -12.34 -8.42
N ALA A 231 -23.22 -12.05 -7.21
CA ALA A 231 -21.91 -12.48 -6.76
C ALA A 231 -21.82 -14.02 -6.68
N LEU A 232 -22.80 -14.70 -6.08
CA LEU A 232 -22.82 -16.17 -5.97
C LEU A 232 -22.97 -16.84 -7.34
N ASP A 233 -23.80 -16.31 -8.22
CA ASP A 233 -23.95 -16.81 -9.60
C ASP A 233 -22.63 -16.65 -10.38
N TYR A 234 -21.96 -15.52 -10.21
CA TYR A 234 -20.65 -15.29 -10.84
C TYR A 234 -19.57 -16.21 -10.27
N ILE A 235 -19.51 -16.42 -8.96
CA ILE A 235 -18.61 -17.38 -8.31
C ILE A 235 -18.84 -18.80 -8.88
N SER A 236 -20.09 -19.20 -9.06
CA SER A 236 -20.41 -20.51 -9.64
C SER A 236 -19.82 -20.66 -11.04
N SER A 237 -19.95 -19.63 -11.88
CA SER A 237 -19.36 -19.61 -13.23
C SER A 237 -17.82 -19.66 -13.21
N LEU A 238 -17.19 -18.97 -12.24
CA LEU A 238 -15.73 -19.01 -12.05
C LEU A 238 -15.23 -20.40 -11.62
N LYS A 239 -15.99 -21.11 -10.79
CA LYS A 239 -15.69 -22.49 -10.38
C LYS A 239 -15.83 -23.46 -11.54
N GLU A 240 -16.90 -23.34 -12.34
CA GLU A 240 -17.13 -24.16 -13.53
C GLU A 240 -16.03 -23.99 -14.59
N SER A 241 -15.58 -22.75 -14.83
CA SER A 241 -14.49 -22.47 -15.77
C SER A 241 -13.09 -22.80 -15.24
N GLY A 242 -12.96 -23.05 -13.93
CA GLY A 242 -11.68 -23.26 -13.25
C GLY A 242 -10.92 -21.95 -12.93
N ALA A 243 -11.44 -20.79 -13.32
CA ALA A 243 -10.82 -19.49 -13.05
C ALA A 243 -10.71 -19.17 -11.55
N TYR A 244 -11.71 -19.61 -10.77
CA TYR A 244 -11.73 -19.49 -9.30
C TYR A 244 -10.43 -19.99 -8.66
N TYR A 245 -9.96 -21.15 -9.09
CA TYR A 245 -8.79 -21.83 -8.48
C TYR A 245 -7.44 -21.17 -8.81
N LYS A 246 -7.40 -20.25 -9.76
CA LYS A 246 -6.19 -19.47 -10.07
C LYS A 246 -5.91 -18.38 -9.01
N ARG A 247 -6.95 -17.93 -8.27
CA ARG A 247 -6.89 -16.99 -7.15
C ARG A 247 -7.80 -17.44 -6.01
N GLU A 248 -7.75 -18.73 -5.68
CA GLU A 248 -8.70 -19.42 -4.79
C GLU A 248 -8.87 -18.68 -3.45
N THR A 249 -7.78 -18.23 -2.83
CA THR A 249 -7.82 -17.51 -1.57
C THR A 249 -8.60 -16.20 -1.65
N ASP A 250 -8.32 -15.38 -2.67
CA ASP A 250 -8.94 -14.06 -2.81
C ASP A 250 -10.45 -14.20 -3.08
N PHE A 251 -10.81 -15.14 -3.96
CA PHE A 251 -12.20 -15.42 -4.24
C PHE A 251 -12.94 -16.04 -3.04
N ALA A 252 -12.29 -16.92 -2.28
CA ALA A 252 -12.89 -17.52 -1.10
C ALA A 252 -13.17 -16.50 0.01
N LEU A 253 -12.33 -15.49 0.16
CA LEU A 253 -12.55 -14.40 1.11
C LEU A 253 -13.79 -13.58 0.75
N LEU A 254 -13.98 -13.24 -0.54
CA LEU A 254 -15.16 -12.51 -1.01
C LEU A 254 -16.42 -13.41 -0.95
N GLU A 255 -16.31 -14.69 -1.30
CA GLU A 255 -17.40 -15.65 -1.19
C GLU A 255 -17.87 -15.82 0.26
N ALA A 256 -16.92 -15.93 1.20
CA ALA A 256 -17.23 -16.03 2.62
C ALA A 256 -17.94 -14.78 3.15
N ASP A 257 -17.54 -13.59 2.69
CA ASP A 257 -18.21 -12.34 3.05
C ASP A 257 -19.67 -12.34 2.63
N VAL A 258 -19.99 -12.78 1.41
CA VAL A 258 -21.38 -12.94 0.92
C VAL A 258 -22.16 -13.91 1.79
N TYR A 259 -21.59 -15.08 2.12
CA TYR A 259 -22.26 -16.05 2.99
C TYR A 259 -22.48 -15.55 4.41
N LEU A 260 -21.52 -14.77 4.96
CA LEU A 260 -21.64 -14.19 6.31
C LEU A 260 -22.73 -13.13 6.37
N ARG A 261 -22.87 -12.27 5.34
CA ARG A 261 -24.01 -11.33 5.24
C ARG A 261 -25.33 -12.08 5.18
N GLY A 262 -25.39 -13.17 4.42
CA GLY A 262 -26.53 -14.08 4.36
C GLY A 262 -26.75 -14.95 5.62
N LYS A 263 -25.94 -14.75 6.69
CA LYS A 263 -25.97 -15.53 7.95
C LYS A 263 -25.72 -17.03 7.76
N ASN A 264 -25.09 -17.43 6.65
CA ASN A 264 -24.73 -18.82 6.37
C ASN A 264 -23.27 -19.07 6.75
N VAL A 265 -23.04 -19.18 8.06
CA VAL A 265 -21.70 -19.34 8.65
C VAL A 265 -21.04 -20.64 8.20
N GLU A 266 -21.83 -21.73 8.03
CA GLU A 266 -21.31 -23.04 7.64
C GLU A 266 -20.67 -22.99 6.24
N LYS A 267 -21.34 -22.38 5.26
CA LYS A 267 -20.79 -22.21 3.91
C LYS A 267 -19.60 -21.28 3.87
N ALA A 268 -19.58 -20.22 4.69
CA ALA A 268 -18.45 -19.34 4.81
C ALA A 268 -17.20 -20.09 5.32
N ILE A 269 -17.37 -20.95 6.31
CA ILE A 269 -16.28 -21.81 6.81
C ILE A 269 -15.83 -22.79 5.73
N GLU A 270 -16.78 -23.45 5.05
CA GLU A 270 -16.49 -24.46 4.02
C GLU A 270 -15.60 -23.89 2.90
N CYS A 271 -15.95 -22.74 2.35
CA CYS A 271 -15.16 -22.13 1.28
C CYS A 271 -13.76 -21.66 1.77
N LEU A 272 -13.65 -21.09 2.98
CA LEU A 272 -12.37 -20.66 3.54
C LEU A 272 -11.46 -21.84 3.90
N GLU A 273 -11.99 -22.91 4.50
CA GLU A 273 -11.22 -24.12 4.80
C GLU A 273 -10.82 -24.85 3.50
N GLY A 274 -11.70 -24.86 2.49
CA GLY A 274 -11.38 -25.37 1.16
C GLY A 274 -10.19 -24.65 0.52
N ALA A 275 -10.12 -23.33 0.63
CA ALA A 275 -9.00 -22.54 0.14
C ALA A 275 -7.74 -22.71 1.00
N ALA A 276 -7.88 -22.83 2.32
CA ALA A 276 -6.74 -23.03 3.23
C ALA A 276 -6.10 -24.42 3.09
N LYS A 277 -6.87 -25.46 2.77
CA LYS A 277 -6.39 -26.87 2.62
C LYS A 277 -5.55 -27.33 3.82
N GLY A 278 -5.84 -26.82 5.02
CA GLY A 278 -5.08 -27.11 6.24
C GLY A 278 -3.77 -26.33 6.38
N ASP A 279 -3.45 -25.47 5.43
CA ASP A 279 -2.33 -24.52 5.49
C ASP A 279 -2.85 -23.12 5.83
N TYR A 280 -2.50 -22.63 7.00
CA TYR A 280 -2.86 -21.29 7.49
C TYR A 280 -1.68 -20.30 7.46
N SER A 281 -0.67 -20.56 6.62
CA SER A 281 0.41 -19.63 6.33
C SER A 281 -0.12 -18.36 5.63
N ASN A 282 -1.25 -18.48 4.89
CA ASN A 282 -2.01 -17.31 4.48
C ASN A 282 -2.69 -16.67 5.69
N GLN A 283 -2.10 -15.56 6.14
CA GLN A 283 -2.46 -14.86 7.37
C GLN A 283 -3.89 -14.32 7.36
N GLN A 284 -4.37 -13.88 6.20
CA GLN A 284 -5.72 -13.34 6.06
C GLN A 284 -6.80 -14.43 6.22
N LEU A 285 -6.60 -15.60 5.62
CA LEU A 285 -7.49 -16.74 5.82
C LEU A 285 -7.54 -17.18 7.29
N GLY A 286 -6.35 -17.35 7.91
CA GLY A 286 -6.25 -17.73 9.32
C GLY A 286 -6.93 -16.71 10.23
N PHE A 287 -6.77 -15.43 9.94
CA PHE A 287 -7.40 -14.34 10.69
C PHE A 287 -8.93 -14.37 10.59
N VAL A 288 -9.49 -14.49 9.37
CA VAL A 288 -10.94 -14.54 9.16
C VAL A 288 -11.55 -15.79 9.79
N LEU A 289 -10.94 -16.97 9.58
CA LEU A 289 -11.39 -18.22 10.20
C LEU A 289 -11.34 -18.16 11.73
N SER A 290 -10.25 -17.61 12.31
CA SER A 290 -10.16 -17.44 13.77
C SER A 290 -11.27 -16.56 14.32
N THR A 291 -11.64 -15.49 13.59
CA THR A 291 -12.76 -14.61 13.97
C THR A 291 -14.10 -15.37 13.96
N ILE A 292 -14.35 -16.15 12.90
CA ILE A 292 -15.60 -16.91 12.76
C ILE A 292 -15.68 -18.00 13.83
N TYR A 293 -14.62 -18.77 14.04
CA TYR A 293 -14.57 -19.83 15.02
C TYR A 293 -14.66 -19.33 16.45
N LEU A 294 -14.07 -18.17 16.76
CA LEU A 294 -14.22 -17.56 18.08
C LEU A 294 -15.68 -17.19 18.37
N LYS A 295 -16.36 -16.57 17.40
CA LYS A 295 -17.79 -16.23 17.50
C LYS A 295 -18.69 -17.47 17.58
N SER A 296 -18.27 -18.58 16.99
CA SER A 296 -18.98 -19.87 17.01
C SER A 296 -18.57 -20.78 18.19
N GLU A 297 -17.79 -20.25 19.14
CA GLU A 297 -17.33 -20.95 20.35
C GLU A 297 -16.50 -22.22 20.06
N GLN A 298 -15.88 -22.32 18.88
CA GLN A 298 -15.01 -23.44 18.48
C GLN A 298 -13.56 -23.18 18.87
N PHE A 299 -13.31 -23.05 20.18
CA PHE A 299 -12.03 -22.59 20.74
C PHE A 299 -10.82 -23.43 20.35
N ASP A 300 -10.96 -24.76 20.24
CA ASP A 300 -9.85 -25.64 19.85
C ASP A 300 -9.37 -25.35 18.41
N LYS A 301 -10.29 -25.04 17.51
CA LYS A 301 -9.95 -24.63 16.13
C LYS A 301 -9.25 -23.27 16.11
N VAL A 302 -9.73 -22.31 16.92
CA VAL A 302 -9.05 -21.00 17.07
C VAL A 302 -7.62 -21.18 17.52
N ILE A 303 -7.39 -22.01 18.56
CA ILE A 303 -6.05 -22.29 19.10
C ILE A 303 -5.16 -22.89 18.01
N TYR A 304 -5.66 -23.92 17.32
CA TYR A 304 -4.93 -24.62 16.26
C TYR A 304 -4.50 -23.65 15.13
N ILE A 305 -5.43 -22.82 14.63
CA ILE A 305 -5.16 -21.87 13.54
C ILE A 305 -4.19 -20.79 14.02
N ALA A 306 -4.40 -20.21 15.19
CA ALA A 306 -3.53 -19.18 15.74
C ALA A 306 -2.09 -19.67 15.96
N GLU A 307 -1.90 -20.91 16.44
CA GLU A 307 -0.58 -21.54 16.58
C GLU A 307 0.10 -21.74 15.22
N LYS A 308 -0.65 -22.12 14.18
CA LYS A 308 -0.14 -22.23 12.81
C LYS A 308 0.27 -20.88 12.23
N MET A 309 -0.55 -19.84 12.42
CA MET A 309 -0.21 -18.47 12.01
C MET A 309 1.07 -17.97 12.69
N LEU A 310 1.24 -18.26 13.97
CA LEU A 310 2.42 -17.86 14.75
C LEU A 310 3.69 -18.64 14.40
N ALA A 311 3.57 -19.82 13.80
CA ALA A 311 4.70 -20.64 13.35
C ALA A 311 5.27 -20.17 11.99
N SER A 312 4.56 -19.31 11.24
CA SER A 312 5.00 -18.71 9.98
C SER A 312 5.56 -17.30 10.21
N GLU A 313 6.39 -16.81 9.28
CA GLU A 313 6.74 -15.38 9.26
C GLU A 313 5.47 -14.57 8.99
N SER A 314 5.13 -13.69 9.93
CA SER A 314 3.88 -12.94 9.91
C SER A 314 4.13 -11.44 10.00
N GLU A 315 3.31 -10.67 9.29
CA GLU A 315 3.22 -9.23 9.51
C GLU A 315 2.81 -8.95 10.97
N LEU A 316 3.31 -7.84 11.50
CA LEU A 316 3.12 -7.48 12.93
C LEU A 316 1.65 -7.52 13.36
N PHE A 317 0.74 -7.06 12.49
CA PHE A 317 -0.70 -7.05 12.79
C PHE A 317 -1.27 -8.47 12.91
N TYR A 318 -0.98 -9.35 11.95
CA TYR A 318 -1.51 -10.71 11.96
C TYR A 318 -0.90 -11.54 13.10
N ALA A 319 0.40 -11.35 13.40
CA ALA A 319 1.03 -11.99 14.55
C ALA A 319 0.38 -11.55 15.87
N ALA A 320 0.13 -10.25 16.06
CA ALA A 320 -0.54 -9.73 17.25
C ALA A 320 -1.99 -10.22 17.33
N SER A 321 -2.70 -10.27 16.20
CA SER A 321 -4.08 -10.77 16.13
C SER A 321 -4.16 -12.27 16.45
N ALA A 322 -3.24 -13.09 15.94
CA ALA A 322 -3.17 -14.52 16.26
C ALA A 322 -2.93 -14.77 17.75
N LYS A 323 -2.01 -14.01 18.38
CA LYS A 323 -1.83 -14.06 19.84
C LYS A 323 -3.10 -13.67 20.59
N PHE A 324 -3.82 -12.64 20.10
CA PHE A 324 -5.08 -12.19 20.70
C PHE A 324 -6.14 -13.30 20.66
N TYR A 325 -6.36 -13.93 19.50
CA TYR A 325 -7.30 -15.03 19.37
C TYR A 325 -6.91 -16.22 20.22
N LEU A 326 -5.62 -16.58 20.25
CA LEU A 326 -5.09 -17.64 21.10
C LEU A 326 -5.38 -17.36 22.58
N ALA A 327 -5.10 -16.15 23.03
CA ALA A 327 -5.34 -15.76 24.44
C ALA A 327 -6.82 -15.74 24.79
N GLN A 328 -7.68 -15.23 23.89
CA GLN A 328 -9.13 -15.26 24.10
C GLN A 328 -9.69 -16.68 24.15
N ALA A 329 -9.33 -17.53 23.20
CA ALA A 329 -9.80 -18.91 23.15
C ALA A 329 -9.36 -19.69 24.40
N LYS A 330 -8.10 -19.51 24.85
CA LYS A 330 -7.58 -20.08 26.10
C LYS A 330 -8.33 -19.55 27.33
N SER A 331 -8.63 -18.24 27.38
CA SER A 331 -9.39 -17.63 28.48
C SER A 331 -10.81 -18.23 28.60
N PHE A 332 -11.51 -18.39 27.47
CA PHE A 332 -12.83 -19.02 27.44
C PHE A 332 -12.78 -20.51 27.83
N ARG A 333 -11.67 -21.17 27.54
CA ARG A 333 -11.44 -22.55 27.97
C ARG A 333 -11.02 -22.69 29.45
N GLY A 334 -10.63 -21.57 30.07
CA GLY A 334 -10.24 -21.52 31.49
C GLY A 334 -8.73 -21.70 31.76
N ASP A 335 -7.89 -21.46 30.79
CA ASP A 335 -6.42 -21.55 30.90
C ASP A 335 -5.84 -20.33 31.63
N ASP A 336 -4.95 -20.53 32.62
CA ASP A 336 -4.48 -19.49 33.58
C ASP A 336 -3.55 -18.42 32.97
N ASP A 337 -2.91 -18.65 31.79
CA ASP A 337 -1.88 -17.76 31.23
C ASP A 337 -2.41 -16.67 30.29
N ALA A 338 -3.70 -16.72 29.95
CA ALA A 338 -4.33 -15.84 28.97
C ALA A 338 -4.15 -14.33 29.28
N GLY A 339 -4.26 -13.95 30.56
CA GLY A 339 -4.15 -12.55 30.99
C GLY A 339 -2.74 -11.95 30.78
N LYS A 340 -1.69 -12.76 30.91
CA LYS A 340 -0.32 -12.30 30.62
C LYS A 340 -0.12 -12.01 29.15
N VAL A 341 -0.58 -12.91 28.31
CA VAL A 341 -0.48 -12.76 26.84
C VAL A 341 -1.27 -11.54 26.38
N LEU A 342 -2.48 -11.30 26.89
CA LEU A 342 -3.28 -10.12 26.56
C LEU A 342 -2.56 -8.81 26.91
N ARG A 343 -1.84 -8.71 28.04
CA ARG A 343 -1.06 -7.50 28.38
C ARG A 343 0.14 -7.28 27.45
N GLU A 344 0.75 -8.32 26.94
CA GLU A 344 1.82 -8.19 25.93
C GLU A 344 1.25 -7.66 24.62
N ILE A 345 0.10 -8.18 24.21
CA ILE A 345 -0.59 -7.80 22.98
C ILE A 345 -1.03 -6.33 23.00
N THR A 346 -1.51 -5.80 24.13
CA THR A 346 -1.87 -4.37 24.20
C THR A 346 -0.69 -3.47 23.84
N LYS A 347 0.55 -3.86 24.20
CA LYS A 347 1.78 -3.13 23.84
C LYS A 347 2.08 -3.26 22.34
N GLU A 348 1.88 -4.44 21.75
CA GLU A 348 2.08 -4.66 20.32
C GLU A 348 1.11 -3.84 19.49
N PHE A 349 -0.18 -3.87 19.81
CA PHE A 349 -1.18 -3.03 19.11
C PHE A 349 -0.95 -1.52 19.33
N ARG A 350 -0.46 -1.12 20.52
CA ARG A 350 -0.04 0.27 20.71
C ARG A 350 1.09 0.66 19.77
N ARG A 351 2.08 -0.21 19.56
CA ARG A 351 3.17 0.02 18.60
C ARG A 351 2.63 0.14 17.16
N ILE A 352 1.73 -0.76 16.75
CA ILE A 352 1.09 -0.76 15.43
C ILE A 352 0.38 0.58 15.19
N THR A 353 -0.42 1.06 16.16
CA THR A 353 -1.17 2.31 16.04
C THR A 353 -0.29 3.57 16.11
N ILE A 354 0.91 3.50 16.70
CA ILE A 354 1.90 4.59 16.64
C ILE A 354 2.57 4.62 15.26
N MET A 355 2.90 3.47 14.69
CA MET A 355 3.55 3.38 13.37
C MET A 355 2.59 3.76 12.23
N ASN A 356 1.32 3.41 12.36
CA ASN A 356 0.26 3.77 11.41
C ASN A 356 -0.98 4.31 12.15
N PRO A 357 -1.06 5.63 12.40
CA PRO A 357 -2.17 6.24 13.13
C PRO A 357 -3.54 6.12 12.44
N SER A 358 -3.58 5.91 11.13
CA SER A 358 -4.83 5.72 10.38
C SER A 358 -5.32 4.27 10.36
N PHE A 359 -4.53 3.32 10.87
CA PHE A 359 -4.90 1.91 10.86
C PHE A 359 -5.93 1.58 11.94
N TYR A 360 -7.18 1.66 11.56
CA TYR A 360 -8.35 1.52 12.43
C TYR A 360 -8.38 0.19 13.21
N GLU A 361 -8.12 -0.92 12.55
CA GLU A 361 -8.16 -2.27 13.14
C GLU A 361 -7.19 -2.44 14.31
N GLY A 362 -6.05 -1.77 14.26
CA GLY A 362 -5.08 -1.76 15.37
C GLY A 362 -5.67 -1.19 16.66
N TYR A 363 -6.49 -0.14 16.56
CA TYR A 363 -7.20 0.43 17.71
C TYR A 363 -8.29 -0.49 18.22
N VAL A 364 -9.05 -1.12 17.31
CA VAL A 364 -10.11 -2.07 17.67
C VAL A 364 -9.53 -3.23 18.48
N TYR A 365 -8.49 -3.89 18.01
CA TYR A 365 -7.91 -5.03 18.72
C TYR A 365 -7.24 -4.63 20.04
N ARG A 366 -6.63 -3.46 20.09
CA ARG A 366 -6.10 -2.92 21.35
C ARG A 366 -7.20 -2.68 22.35
N LEU A 367 -8.33 -2.10 21.95
CA LEU A 367 -9.50 -1.89 22.80
C LEU A 367 -10.09 -3.22 23.29
N LEU A 368 -10.26 -4.18 22.38
CA LEU A 368 -10.77 -5.50 22.72
C LEU A 368 -9.85 -6.24 23.72
N ALA A 369 -8.53 -6.07 23.60
CA ALA A 369 -7.58 -6.64 24.55
C ALA A 369 -7.71 -6.01 25.94
N HIS A 370 -7.83 -4.68 26.06
CA HIS A 370 -8.09 -4.00 27.33
C HIS A 370 -9.44 -4.45 27.93
N LYS A 371 -10.49 -4.56 27.08
CA LYS A 371 -11.80 -5.04 27.52
C LYS A 371 -11.72 -6.48 28.06
N ALA A 372 -11.01 -7.39 27.39
CA ALA A 372 -10.81 -8.77 27.82
C ALA A 372 -10.05 -8.86 29.17
N LEU A 373 -9.14 -7.92 29.42
CA LEU A 373 -8.43 -7.77 30.70
C LEU A 373 -9.27 -7.11 31.79
N LYS A 374 -10.49 -6.65 31.48
CA LYS A 374 -11.34 -5.82 32.35
C LYS A 374 -10.69 -4.49 32.77
N GLU A 375 -9.76 -3.99 31.97
CA GLU A 375 -9.13 -2.67 32.10
C GLU A 375 -10.07 -1.64 31.43
N PHE A 376 -11.24 -1.42 32.07
CA PHE A 376 -12.33 -0.65 31.47
C PHE A 376 -12.00 0.83 31.28
N ASP A 377 -11.21 1.41 32.18
CA ASP A 377 -10.81 2.83 32.08
C ASP A 377 -9.91 3.04 30.84
N GLU A 378 -8.94 2.16 30.59
CA GLU A 378 -8.09 2.19 29.42
C GLU A 378 -8.89 1.97 28.14
N ALA A 379 -9.83 1.03 28.16
CA ALA A 379 -10.70 0.75 27.02
C ALA A 379 -11.62 1.95 26.71
N LEU A 380 -12.21 2.60 27.73
CA LEU A 380 -13.03 3.80 27.55
C LEU A 380 -12.23 4.99 27.00
N ASN A 381 -11.03 5.22 27.54
CA ASN A 381 -10.13 6.29 27.05
C ASN A 381 -9.76 6.05 25.58
N LEU A 382 -9.50 4.79 25.19
CA LEU A 382 -9.17 4.45 23.82
C LEU A 382 -10.40 4.61 22.91
N ALA A 383 -11.59 4.22 23.34
CA ALA A 383 -12.83 4.43 22.59
C ALA A 383 -13.12 5.92 22.37
N GLU A 384 -12.88 6.78 23.39
CA GLU A 384 -13.01 8.23 23.27
C GLU A 384 -11.99 8.81 22.29
N TYR A 385 -10.74 8.31 22.32
CA TYR A 385 -9.73 8.68 21.33
C TYR A 385 -10.14 8.29 19.91
N MET A 386 -10.72 7.09 19.71
CA MET A 386 -11.22 6.63 18.42
C MET A 386 -12.35 7.49 17.86
N LYS A 387 -13.26 8.00 18.71
CA LYS A 387 -14.32 8.95 18.32
C LYS A 387 -13.75 10.23 17.69
N ASN A 388 -12.64 10.72 18.26
CA ASN A 388 -11.97 11.92 17.75
C ASN A 388 -11.16 11.66 16.46
N LEU A 389 -10.57 10.47 16.35
CA LEU A 389 -9.72 10.12 15.22
C LEU A 389 -10.53 9.70 14.00
N PHE A 390 -11.69 9.06 14.23
CA PHE A 390 -12.59 8.54 13.20
C PHE A 390 -14.03 9.05 13.41
N PRO A 391 -14.27 10.37 13.27
CA PRO A 391 -15.55 11.00 13.66
C PRO A 391 -16.76 10.53 12.85
N ASP A 392 -16.54 10.05 11.64
CA ASP A 392 -17.60 9.58 10.74
C ASP A 392 -18.02 8.12 11.00
N ARG A 393 -17.42 7.47 12.01
CA ARG A 393 -17.69 6.07 12.38
C ARG A 393 -18.38 5.99 13.74
N PRO A 394 -19.46 5.19 13.86
CA PRO A 394 -20.16 5.01 15.13
C PRO A 394 -19.40 4.13 16.13
N ASP A 395 -18.37 3.41 15.68
CA ASP A 395 -17.72 2.33 16.44
C ASP A 395 -17.20 2.78 17.83
N GLY A 396 -16.62 3.97 17.95
CA GLY A 396 -16.14 4.47 19.24
C GLY A 396 -17.26 4.56 20.27
N TYR A 397 -18.45 4.98 19.87
CA TYR A 397 -19.66 5.00 20.71
C TYR A 397 -20.17 3.58 20.99
N VAL A 398 -20.15 2.69 19.98
CA VAL A 398 -20.57 1.29 20.13
C VAL A 398 -19.66 0.56 21.11
N PHE A 399 -18.35 0.78 21.06
CA PHE A 399 -17.43 0.20 22.04
C PHE A 399 -17.70 0.73 23.44
N LYS A 400 -17.92 2.04 23.64
CA LYS A 400 -18.28 2.59 24.96
C LYS A 400 -19.59 2.00 25.47
N TYR A 401 -20.61 1.89 24.59
CA TYR A 401 -21.86 1.20 24.92
C TYR A 401 -21.62 -0.22 25.47
N THR A 402 -20.81 -1.02 24.76
CA THR A 402 -20.53 -2.42 25.19
C THR A 402 -19.73 -2.47 26.48
N ILE A 403 -18.80 -1.55 26.70
CA ILE A 403 -17.99 -1.48 27.92
C ILE A 403 -18.88 -1.07 29.12
N TYR A 404 -19.73 -0.04 28.96
CA TYR A 404 -20.65 0.37 30.03
C TYR A 404 -21.68 -0.72 30.37
N LYS A 405 -22.11 -1.53 29.38
CA LYS A 405 -22.93 -2.73 29.67
C LYS A 405 -22.18 -3.76 30.51
N ASP A 406 -20.91 -4.03 30.21
CA ASP A 406 -20.09 -4.95 30.99
C ASP A 406 -19.83 -4.42 32.42
N MET A 407 -19.79 -3.09 32.60
CA MET A 407 -19.69 -2.41 33.90
C MET A 407 -21.05 -2.33 34.64
N ASN A 408 -22.15 -2.76 34.01
CA ASN A 408 -23.53 -2.62 34.48
C ASN A 408 -23.99 -1.14 34.67
N ASP A 409 -23.38 -0.19 33.92
CA ASP A 409 -23.80 1.22 33.87
C ASP A 409 -24.73 1.43 32.68
N LEU A 410 -26.00 1.03 32.85
CA LEU A 410 -26.99 1.02 31.77
C LEU A 410 -27.36 2.42 31.31
N GLU A 411 -27.27 3.44 32.17
CA GLU A 411 -27.61 4.83 31.84
C GLU A 411 -26.60 5.38 30.81
N LYS A 412 -25.29 5.24 31.09
CA LYS A 412 -24.24 5.67 30.16
C LYS A 412 -24.25 4.81 28.89
N ALA A 413 -24.53 3.52 29.00
CA ALA A 413 -24.66 2.66 27.82
C ALA A 413 -25.75 3.17 26.87
N GLU A 414 -26.94 3.48 27.37
CA GLU A 414 -28.03 4.00 26.52
C GLU A 414 -27.73 5.40 25.95
N GLN A 415 -26.93 6.22 26.65
CA GLN A 415 -26.47 7.50 26.11
C GLN A 415 -25.55 7.27 24.88
N GLU A 416 -24.54 6.44 25.01
CA GLU A 416 -23.59 6.16 23.90
C GLU A 416 -24.27 5.48 22.71
N LYS A 417 -25.29 4.64 22.98
CA LYS A 417 -26.12 4.06 21.92
C LYS A 417 -26.86 5.10 21.09
N ARG A 418 -27.44 6.12 21.75
CA ARG A 418 -28.13 7.21 21.05
C ARG A 418 -27.15 8.01 20.18
N GLU A 419 -25.96 8.28 20.69
CA GLU A 419 -24.94 9.02 19.94
C GLU A 419 -24.44 8.19 18.72
N ALA A 420 -24.28 6.88 18.85
CA ALA A 420 -23.95 6.03 17.71
C ALA A 420 -25.03 6.09 16.62
N LEU A 421 -26.32 6.03 17.00
CA LEU A 421 -27.45 6.11 16.06
C LEU A 421 -27.62 7.51 15.43
N ASN A 422 -27.11 8.57 16.04
CA ASN A 422 -27.05 9.90 15.41
C ASN A 422 -26.06 9.92 14.24
N ILE A 423 -24.97 9.14 14.31
CA ILE A 423 -23.96 9.03 13.24
C ILE A 423 -24.43 8.06 12.17
N ASP A 424 -24.88 6.90 12.57
CA ASP A 424 -25.42 5.89 11.67
C ASP A 424 -26.78 5.36 12.18
N PRO A 425 -27.89 5.93 11.68
CA PRO A 425 -29.25 5.49 12.06
C PRO A 425 -29.58 4.02 11.68
N SER A 426 -28.82 3.43 10.77
CA SER A 426 -29.02 2.04 10.33
C SER A 426 -28.28 1.03 11.21
N PHE A 427 -27.45 1.48 12.14
CA PHE A 427 -26.65 0.59 12.99
C PHE A 427 -27.53 -0.28 13.90
N VAL A 428 -27.27 -1.58 13.91
CA VAL A 428 -27.99 -2.57 14.73
C VAL A 428 -27.15 -2.96 15.95
N PHE A 429 -27.73 -2.80 17.17
CA PHE A 429 -27.07 -3.08 18.46
C PHE A 429 -27.35 -4.47 18.98
#